data_7215079213c0507a30a2cccbc23ff603
#
_entry.id   7215079213c0507a30a2cccbc23ff603
#
_cell.length_a   1.000
_cell.length_b   1.000
_cell.length_c   1.000
_cell.angle_alpha   90.00
_cell.angle_beta   90.00
_cell.angle_gamma   90.00
#
_symmetry.space_group_name_H-M   'P 1'
#
loop_
_entity.id
_entity.type
_entity.pdbx_description
1 polymer ?
#
loop_
_entity_poly.entity_id
_entity_poly.type
_entity_poly.pdbx_seq_one_letter_code
_entity_poly.pdbx_strand_id
1 'polypeptide(L)'
;MPDISDAAILAALGRQLNQAVARQTVAASNLANVDTPGYRTREVSFDDALEDQLGMLSRTDDRHLGGPDPDTEHVAESQGLASRRDGNNVQVDRELLAMTRAAGDFSKAQTALAAKFRLVRYAINEGR
;
A
#
# COMPACT_ATOMS: atom_id res chain seq x y z
N MET A 1 19.10 -11.93 17.83
CA MET A 1 18.16 -11.02 17.16
C MET A 1 18.32 -11.23 15.66
N PRO A 2 17.25 -11.49 14.91
CA PRO A 2 17.38 -11.54 13.46
C PRO A 2 17.80 -10.15 12.97
N ASP A 3 18.97 -10.05 12.37
CA ASP A 3 19.42 -8.84 11.70
C ASP A 3 18.50 -8.56 10.52
N ILE A 4 17.65 -7.55 10.65
CA ILE A 4 16.84 -7.06 9.52
C ILE A 4 17.82 -6.43 8.53
N SER A 5 18.02 -7.09 7.38
CA SER A 5 18.94 -6.60 6.37
C SER A 5 18.49 -5.24 5.83
N ASP A 6 19.44 -4.39 5.47
CA ASP A 6 19.16 -3.09 4.83
C ASP A 6 18.30 -3.24 3.57
N ALA A 7 18.50 -4.31 2.81
CA ALA A 7 17.70 -4.62 1.64
C ALA A 7 16.22 -4.88 1.99
N ALA A 8 15.94 -5.57 3.11
CA ALA A 8 14.57 -5.80 3.57
C ALA A 8 13.88 -4.51 4.00
N ILE A 9 14.60 -3.59 4.65
CA ILE A 9 14.07 -2.27 5.03
C ILE A 9 13.73 -1.45 3.77
N LEU A 10 14.63 -1.40 2.81
CA LEU A 10 14.41 -0.68 1.55
C LEU A 10 13.22 -1.26 0.76
N ALA A 11 13.12 -2.58 0.69
CA ALA A 11 11.98 -3.25 0.05
C ALA A 11 10.66 -2.93 0.77
N ALA A 12 10.63 -2.95 2.11
CA ALA A 12 9.44 -2.61 2.89
C ALA A 12 9.01 -1.15 2.69
N LEU A 13 9.96 -0.20 2.68
CA LEU A 13 9.67 1.20 2.41
C LEU A 13 9.18 1.42 0.98
N GLY A 14 9.76 0.73 0.00
CA GLY A 14 9.28 0.73 -1.39
C GLY A 14 7.84 0.24 -1.51
N ARG A 15 7.50 -0.87 -0.86
CA ARG A 15 6.11 -1.37 -0.79
C ARG A 15 5.16 -0.35 -0.18
N GLN A 16 5.53 0.29 0.93
CA GLN A 16 4.69 1.32 1.56
C GLN A 16 4.44 2.51 0.62
N LEU A 17 5.45 2.95 -0.14
CA LEU A 17 5.27 4.01 -1.13
C LEU A 17 4.28 3.58 -2.22
N ASN A 18 4.43 2.40 -2.78
CA ASN A 18 3.55 1.87 -3.82
C ASN A 18 2.10 1.73 -3.31
N GLN A 19 1.92 1.19 -2.11
CA GLN A 19 0.62 1.05 -1.48
C GLN A 19 -0.05 2.40 -1.22
N ALA A 20 0.70 3.40 -0.78
CA ALA A 20 0.18 4.74 -0.56
C ALA A 20 -0.29 5.38 -1.89
N VAL A 21 0.49 5.23 -2.96
CA VAL A 21 0.13 5.71 -4.31
C VAL A 21 -1.13 5.00 -4.81
N ALA A 22 -1.22 3.69 -4.69
CA ALA A 22 -2.39 2.91 -5.12
C ALA A 22 -3.67 3.35 -4.38
N ARG A 23 -3.60 3.50 -3.05
CA ARG A 23 -4.74 4.00 -2.24
C ARG A 23 -5.15 5.41 -2.66
N GLN A 24 -4.20 6.30 -2.89
CA GLN A 24 -4.49 7.65 -3.34
C GLN A 24 -5.14 7.67 -4.72
N THR A 25 -4.66 6.85 -5.65
CA THR A 25 -5.21 6.76 -7.00
C THR A 25 -6.64 6.24 -7.00
N VAL A 26 -6.95 5.21 -6.20
CA VAL A 26 -8.31 4.67 -6.09
C VAL A 26 -9.25 5.69 -5.46
N ALA A 27 -8.85 6.35 -4.37
CA ALA A 27 -9.66 7.37 -3.72
C ALA A 27 -9.92 8.58 -4.64
N ALA A 28 -8.91 9.02 -5.41
CA ALA A 28 -9.07 10.07 -6.40
C ALA A 28 -10.01 9.66 -7.54
N SER A 29 -9.94 8.41 -8.00
CA SER A 29 -10.87 7.86 -8.99
C SER A 29 -12.31 7.82 -8.48
N ASN A 30 -12.52 7.38 -7.22
CA ASN A 30 -13.83 7.41 -6.59
C ASN A 30 -14.39 8.84 -6.53
N LEU A 31 -13.56 9.80 -6.09
CA LEU A 31 -13.96 11.20 -5.99
C LEU A 31 -14.30 11.80 -7.36
N ALA A 32 -13.52 11.49 -8.40
CA ALA A 32 -13.78 11.94 -9.77
C ALA A 32 -15.12 11.42 -10.31
N ASN A 33 -15.60 10.28 -9.81
CA ASN A 33 -16.85 9.64 -10.21
C ASN A 33 -18.00 9.88 -9.23
N VAL A 34 -17.89 10.87 -8.34
CA VAL A 34 -18.93 11.17 -7.32
C VAL A 34 -20.29 11.50 -7.92
N ASP A 35 -20.32 12.06 -9.12
CA ASP A 35 -21.54 12.41 -9.85
C ASP A 35 -21.88 11.45 -11.01
N THR A 36 -21.12 10.36 -11.15
CA THR A 36 -21.39 9.34 -12.17
C THR A 36 -22.52 8.42 -11.70
N PRO A 37 -23.68 8.39 -12.37
CA PRO A 37 -24.79 7.50 -12.00
C PRO A 37 -24.38 6.03 -12.00
N GLY A 38 -24.79 5.29 -10.96
CA GLY A 38 -24.50 3.86 -10.82
C GLY A 38 -23.05 3.51 -10.48
N TYR A 39 -22.17 4.50 -10.27
CA TYR A 39 -20.79 4.23 -9.88
C TYR A 39 -20.70 3.60 -8.49
N ARG A 40 -19.91 2.57 -8.36
CA ARG A 40 -19.65 1.88 -7.10
C ARG A 40 -18.25 2.20 -6.61
N THR A 41 -18.15 2.66 -5.37
CA THR A 41 -16.87 2.96 -4.71
C THR A 41 -15.97 1.75 -4.73
N ARG A 42 -14.71 1.95 -5.07
CA ARG A 42 -13.68 0.90 -5.07
C ARG A 42 -12.73 1.12 -3.90
N GLU A 43 -12.17 0.02 -3.44
CA GLU A 43 -11.16 -0.01 -2.38
C GLU A 43 -10.02 -0.91 -2.82
N VAL A 44 -8.79 -0.50 -2.49
CA VAL A 44 -7.60 -1.30 -2.73
C VAL A 44 -7.22 -2.03 -1.45
N SER A 45 -7.05 -3.32 -1.54
CA SER A 45 -6.45 -4.16 -0.49
C SER A 45 -5.14 -4.74 -0.99
N PHE A 46 -4.25 -5.02 -0.06
CA PHE A 46 -2.97 -5.68 -0.30
C PHE A 46 -2.93 -6.93 0.55
N ASP A 47 -2.39 -8.00 0.01
CA ASP A 47 -2.18 -9.22 0.78
C ASP A 47 -1.22 -8.91 1.93
N ASP A 48 -1.62 -9.24 3.15
CA ASP A 48 -0.83 -8.93 4.33
C ASP A 48 0.45 -9.76 4.32
N ALA A 49 1.60 -9.09 4.35
CA ALA A 49 2.93 -9.72 4.38
C ALA A 49 3.11 -10.71 5.55
N LEU A 50 2.21 -10.73 6.53
CA LEU A 50 2.20 -11.67 7.64
C LEU A 50 1.70 -13.05 7.21
N GLU A 51 0.67 -13.14 6.37
CA GLU A 51 0.19 -14.41 5.82
C GLU A 51 1.21 -15.03 4.87
N ASP A 52 1.93 -14.20 4.10
CA ASP A 52 3.02 -14.64 3.24
C ASP A 52 4.22 -15.17 4.03
N GLN A 53 4.57 -14.57 5.16
CA GLN A 53 5.63 -15.09 6.04
C GLN A 53 5.23 -16.42 6.68
N LEU A 54 3.96 -16.60 7.05
CA LEU A 54 3.44 -17.89 7.52
C LEU A 54 3.41 -18.92 6.38
N GLY A 55 3.10 -18.52 5.16
CA GLY A 55 3.19 -19.35 3.97
C GLY A 55 4.64 -19.75 3.63
N MET A 56 5.62 -18.87 3.84
CA MET A 56 7.05 -19.19 3.68
C MET A 56 7.56 -20.18 4.73
N LEU A 57 7.07 -20.12 5.97
CA LEU A 57 7.40 -21.07 7.02
C LEU A 57 6.85 -22.49 6.74
N SER A 58 5.81 -22.60 5.93
CA SER A 58 5.24 -23.89 5.51
C SER A 58 5.85 -24.45 4.24
N ARG A 59 6.75 -23.69 3.56
CA ARG A 59 7.48 -24.14 2.37
C ARG A 59 8.66 -25.01 2.77
N THR A 60 8.49 -26.29 2.65
CA THR A 60 9.57 -27.29 2.85
C THR A 60 10.25 -27.72 1.54
N ASP A 61 9.80 -27.23 0.38
CA ASP A 61 10.34 -27.63 -0.93
C ASP A 61 10.25 -26.46 -1.94
N ASP A 62 11.35 -26.23 -2.70
CA ASP A 62 11.47 -25.22 -3.77
C ASP A 62 10.49 -25.43 -4.94
N ARG A 63 9.79 -26.57 -4.97
CA ARG A 63 8.79 -26.90 -5.98
C ARG A 63 7.39 -26.41 -5.64
N HIS A 64 7.17 -25.84 -4.44
CA HIS A 64 5.90 -25.22 -4.10
C HIS A 64 5.76 -23.91 -4.89
N LEU A 65 4.75 -23.88 -5.76
CA LEU A 65 4.36 -22.71 -6.52
C LEU A 65 4.20 -21.51 -5.58
N GLY A 66 4.80 -20.38 -5.96
CA GLY A 66 4.75 -19.17 -5.17
C GLY A 66 3.31 -18.80 -4.79
N GLY A 67 3.10 -18.43 -3.53
CA GLY A 67 1.89 -17.72 -3.13
C GLY A 67 1.76 -16.41 -3.93
N PRO A 68 0.63 -15.74 -3.85
CA PRO A 68 0.44 -14.46 -4.50
C PRO A 68 1.57 -13.50 -4.08
N ASP A 69 2.01 -12.69 -5.05
CA ASP A 69 3.02 -11.66 -4.81
C ASP A 69 2.49 -10.68 -3.74
N PRO A 70 3.20 -10.45 -2.63
CA PRO A 70 2.77 -9.53 -1.57
C PRO A 70 2.57 -8.09 -2.08
N ASP A 71 3.08 -7.77 -3.26
CA ASP A 71 2.85 -6.49 -3.94
C ASP A 71 1.63 -6.52 -4.86
N THR A 72 0.86 -7.63 -4.91
CA THR A 72 -0.33 -7.71 -5.74
C THR A 72 -1.44 -6.81 -5.18
N GLU A 73 -1.77 -5.80 -5.97
CA GLU A 73 -2.86 -4.88 -5.71
C GLU A 73 -4.20 -5.52 -6.09
N HIS A 74 -5.11 -5.62 -5.13
CA HIS A 74 -6.49 -6.07 -5.37
C HIS A 74 -7.45 -4.90 -5.26
N VAL A 75 -8.05 -4.52 -6.37
CA VAL A 75 -9.09 -3.48 -6.41
C VAL A 75 -10.45 -4.15 -6.49
N ALA A 76 -11.28 -3.94 -5.46
CA ALA A 76 -12.62 -4.49 -5.37
C ALA A 76 -13.65 -3.41 -5.01
N GLU A 77 -14.93 -3.69 -5.21
CA GLU A 77 -15.99 -2.81 -4.73
C GLU A 77 -16.03 -2.78 -3.20
N SER A 78 -16.13 -1.58 -2.64
CA SER A 78 -16.27 -1.38 -1.21
C SER A 78 -17.67 -1.83 -0.76
N GLN A 79 -17.71 -2.72 0.23
CA GLN A 79 -18.96 -3.28 0.75
C GLN A 79 -19.60 -2.38 1.83
N GLY A 80 -20.93 -2.47 1.98
CA GLY A 80 -21.64 -1.86 3.10
C GLY A 80 -21.89 -0.36 3.00
N LEU A 81 -21.60 0.28 1.85
CA LEU A 81 -21.87 1.69 1.66
C LEU A 81 -23.31 1.93 1.18
N ALA A 82 -23.97 2.92 1.79
CA ALA A 82 -25.29 3.36 1.36
C ALA A 82 -25.25 3.98 -0.02
N SER A 83 -26.14 3.56 -0.91
CA SER A 83 -26.26 4.12 -2.26
C SER A 83 -27.26 5.25 -2.29
N ARG A 84 -26.97 6.27 -3.10
CA ARG A 84 -27.92 7.34 -3.45
C ARG A 84 -29.00 6.81 -4.42
N ARG A 85 -29.98 7.66 -4.74
CA ARG A 85 -31.07 7.32 -5.67
C ARG A 85 -30.59 6.95 -7.08
N ASP A 86 -29.48 7.50 -7.52
CA ASP A 86 -28.82 7.22 -8.80
C ASP A 86 -27.95 5.96 -8.78
N GLY A 87 -27.92 5.23 -7.65
CA GLY A 87 -27.10 4.02 -7.47
C GLY A 87 -25.64 4.30 -7.10
N ASN A 88 -25.19 5.55 -7.09
CA ASN A 88 -23.85 5.93 -6.67
C ASN A 88 -23.69 5.83 -5.14
N ASN A 89 -22.60 5.26 -4.66
CA ASN A 89 -22.31 5.11 -3.23
C ASN A 89 -21.02 5.81 -2.78
N VAL A 90 -20.46 6.71 -3.60
CA VAL A 90 -19.26 7.49 -3.24
C VAL A 90 -19.59 8.46 -2.11
N GLN A 91 -18.80 8.43 -1.04
CA GLN A 91 -18.87 9.35 0.10
C GLN A 91 -17.65 10.27 0.05
N VAL A 92 -17.87 11.55 -0.28
CA VAL A 92 -16.81 12.55 -0.47
C VAL A 92 -15.89 12.65 0.75
N ASP A 93 -16.46 12.75 1.95
CA ASP A 93 -15.69 12.89 3.19
C ASP A 93 -14.77 11.68 3.43
N ARG A 94 -15.27 10.47 3.14
CA ARG A 94 -14.49 9.24 3.25
C ARG A 94 -13.33 9.23 2.26
N GLU A 95 -13.58 9.60 1.01
CA GLU A 95 -12.54 9.57 -0.02
C GLU A 95 -11.47 10.66 0.22
N LEU A 96 -11.87 11.86 0.67
CA LEU A 96 -10.93 12.90 1.07
C LEU A 96 -10.07 12.47 2.26
N LEU A 97 -10.66 11.79 3.24
CA LEU A 97 -9.92 11.23 4.36
C LEU A 97 -8.94 10.14 3.91
N ALA A 98 -9.36 9.27 2.99
CA ALA A 98 -8.51 8.23 2.41
C ALA A 98 -7.32 8.83 1.66
N MET A 99 -7.55 9.86 0.84
CA MET A 99 -6.48 10.60 0.15
C MET A 99 -5.50 11.24 1.12
N THR A 100 -6.00 11.89 2.18
CA THR A 100 -5.15 12.55 3.18
C THR A 100 -4.29 11.54 3.94
N ARG A 101 -4.86 10.40 4.31
CA ARG A 101 -4.13 9.30 4.97
C ARG A 101 -3.04 8.73 4.04
N ALA A 102 -3.39 8.45 2.79
CA ALA A 102 -2.44 7.93 1.81
C ALA A 102 -1.28 8.92 1.57
N ALA A 103 -1.55 10.22 1.45
CA ALA A 103 -0.52 11.25 1.34
C ALA A 103 0.39 11.31 2.58
N GLY A 104 -0.19 11.16 3.78
CA GLY A 104 0.56 11.08 5.03
C GLY A 104 1.47 9.86 5.11
N ASP A 105 0.98 8.69 4.69
CA ASP A 105 1.75 7.45 4.67
C ASP A 105 2.88 7.51 3.65
N PHE A 106 2.63 8.09 2.48
CA PHE A 106 3.67 8.36 1.48
C PHE A 106 4.78 9.27 2.05
N SER A 107 4.40 10.38 2.69
CA SER A 107 5.36 11.32 3.28
C SER A 107 6.22 10.68 4.39
N LYS A 108 5.60 9.84 5.24
CA LYS A 108 6.34 9.08 6.28
C LYS A 108 7.35 8.13 5.67
N ALA A 109 6.95 7.33 4.68
CA ALA A 109 7.83 6.39 4.00
C ALA A 109 8.97 7.10 3.26
N GLN A 110 8.67 8.22 2.58
CA GLN A 110 9.67 9.06 1.92
C GLN A 110 10.69 9.63 2.91
N THR A 111 10.25 10.12 4.07
CA THR A 111 11.13 10.65 5.12
C THR A 111 12.04 9.55 5.68
N ALA A 112 11.49 8.37 5.95
CA ALA A 112 12.28 7.22 6.42
C ALA A 112 13.32 6.78 5.38
N LEU A 113 12.96 6.74 4.10
CA LEU A 113 13.87 6.40 3.01
C LEU A 113 15.00 7.42 2.88
N ALA A 114 14.68 8.72 2.94
CA ALA A 114 15.68 9.80 2.91
C ALA A 114 16.64 9.73 4.10
N ALA A 115 16.13 9.40 5.31
CA ALA A 115 16.97 9.20 6.49
C ALA A 115 17.93 8.01 6.31
N LYS A 116 17.44 6.89 5.73
CA LYS A 116 18.27 5.72 5.45
C LYS A 116 19.39 6.04 4.46
N PHE A 117 19.10 6.71 3.37
CA PHE A 117 20.12 7.13 2.41
C PHE A 117 21.15 8.09 3.01
N ARG A 118 20.73 8.96 3.93
CA ARG A 118 21.64 9.84 4.66
C ARG A 118 22.62 9.06 5.51
N LEU A 119 22.13 8.03 6.25
CA LEU A 119 22.99 7.15 7.04
C LEU A 119 24.01 6.40 6.17
N VAL A 120 23.57 5.83 5.05
CA VAL A 120 24.49 5.16 4.10
C VAL A 120 25.56 6.11 3.58
N ARG A 121 25.17 7.33 3.22
CA ARG A 121 26.12 8.36 2.76
C ARG A 121 27.15 8.75 3.83
N TYR A 122 26.73 8.87 5.09
CA TYR A 122 27.66 9.11 6.20
C TYR A 122 28.64 7.95 6.38
N ALA A 123 28.16 6.71 6.35
CA ALA A 123 29.02 5.54 6.47
C ALA A 123 30.09 5.46 5.38
N ILE A 124 29.74 5.87 4.15
CA ILE A 124 30.69 5.91 3.03
C ILE A 124 31.71 7.04 3.21
N ASN A 125 31.30 8.22 3.71
CA ASN A 125 32.18 9.39 3.84
C ASN A 125 33.09 9.34 5.08
N GLU A 126 32.68 8.68 6.16
CA GLU A 126 33.49 8.53 7.39
C GLU A 126 34.55 7.42 7.27
N GLY A 127 34.52 6.64 6.21
CA GLY A 127 35.52 5.60 5.91
C GLY A 127 36.77 6.12 5.20
N ARG A 128 37.03 7.42 5.19
CA ARG A 128 38.22 8.05 4.57
C ARG A 128 39.11 8.67 5.61
#